data_22084330648c05dec484ed68b337a7d7
#
_entry.id   22084330648c05dec484ed68b337a7d7
#
_cell.length_a   1.000
_cell.length_b   1.000
_cell.length_c   1.000
_cell.angle_alpha   90.00
_cell.angle_beta   90.00
_cell.angle_gamma   90.00
#
_symmetry.space_group_name_H-M   'P 1'
#
loop_
_entity.id
_entity.type
_entity.pdbx_description
1 polymer ?
#
loop_
_entity_poly.entity_id
_entity_poly.type
_entity_poly.pdbx_seq_one_letter_code
_entity_poly.pdbx_strand_id
1 'polypeptide(L)'
;MYKGILTTVGGPQNVWKEITNFDGRKVTMKLDPEPSQKLINHSPDGFQWGYGGSGPSQLALALLLDVTGDSGLSVALHQDFKNNFVATWGESWQMEADEILRWVQLRRCNEGEKSEEVEL
;
A
#
# COMPACT_ATOMS: atom_id res chain seq x y z
N MET A 1 0.87 11.55 1.65
CA MET A 1 1.91 10.79 2.39
C MET A 1 1.26 9.81 3.35
N TYR A 2 1.86 8.64 3.45
CA TYR A 2 1.42 7.60 4.38
C TYR A 2 2.52 7.35 5.41
N LYS A 3 2.15 7.04 6.64
CA LYS A 3 3.13 6.77 7.68
C LYS A 3 2.58 5.85 8.76
N GLY A 4 3.47 5.14 9.43
CA GLY A 4 3.13 4.29 10.56
C GLY A 4 4.25 4.27 11.59
N ILE A 5 3.86 4.11 12.85
CA ILE A 5 4.78 3.97 13.98
C ILE A 5 4.22 2.83 14.83
N LEU A 6 5.04 1.85 15.16
CA LEU A 6 4.63 0.77 16.03
C LEU A 6 4.29 1.31 17.43
N THR A 7 3.07 1.06 17.88
CA THR A 7 2.59 1.54 19.18
C THR A 7 2.39 0.43 20.20
N THR A 8 2.20 -0.81 19.71
CA THR A 8 2.00 -1.98 20.58
C THR A 8 2.77 -3.16 20.02
N VAL A 9 3.14 -4.09 20.90
CA VAL A 9 3.79 -5.33 20.51
C VAL A 9 2.71 -6.35 20.13
N GLY A 10 2.71 -6.76 18.89
CA GLY A 10 1.71 -7.68 18.36
C GLY A 10 0.34 -7.03 18.23
N GLY A 11 -0.49 -7.37 17.38
CA GLY A 11 -1.79 -6.78 17.15
C GLY A 11 -1.78 -5.72 16.05
N PRO A 12 -2.95 -5.24 15.66
CA PRO A 12 -3.08 -4.32 14.53
C PRO A 12 -2.49 -2.94 14.86
N GLN A 13 -1.88 -2.35 13.83
CA GLN A 13 -1.24 -1.04 13.93
C GLN A 13 -2.03 -0.01 13.12
N ASN A 14 -1.95 1.25 13.56
CA ASN A 14 -2.57 2.34 12.82
C ASN A 14 -1.64 2.86 11.73
N VAL A 15 -2.22 3.11 10.57
CA VAL A 15 -1.55 3.78 9.45
C VAL A 15 -2.25 5.11 9.21
N TRP A 16 -1.46 6.16 9.07
CA TRP A 16 -1.94 7.52 8.91
C TRP A 16 -1.71 8.00 7.49
N LYS A 17 -2.68 8.74 6.98
CA LYS A 17 -2.63 9.37 5.68
C LYS A 17 -2.68 10.88 5.87
N GLU A 18 -1.73 11.59 5.30
CA GLU A 18 -1.67 13.04 5.33
C GLU A 18 -1.96 13.60 3.95
N ILE A 19 -2.95 14.48 3.86
CA ILE A 19 -3.32 15.16 2.62
C ILE A 19 -3.29 16.67 2.82
N THR A 20 -3.02 17.40 1.73
CA THR A 20 -3.01 18.85 1.72
C THR A 20 -4.27 19.35 1.00
N ASN A 21 -5.04 20.20 1.66
CA ASN A 21 -6.25 20.81 1.11
C ASN A 21 -5.91 21.97 0.15
N PHE A 22 -6.91 22.50 -0.53
CA PHE A 22 -6.77 23.63 -1.44
C PHE A 22 -6.13 24.85 -0.80
N ASP A 23 -6.41 25.10 0.48
CA ASP A 23 -5.90 26.26 1.22
C ASP A 23 -4.51 26.02 1.82
N GLY A 24 -3.87 24.90 1.50
CA GLY A 24 -2.56 24.54 2.01
C GLY A 24 -2.55 23.87 3.37
N ARG A 25 -3.71 23.64 3.97
CA ARG A 25 -3.81 22.96 5.26
C ARG A 25 -3.58 21.47 5.10
N LYS A 26 -2.85 20.90 6.05
CA LYS A 26 -2.62 19.46 6.12
C LYS A 26 -3.66 18.81 7.02
N VAL A 27 -4.26 17.74 6.52
CA VAL A 27 -5.23 16.93 7.25
C VAL A 27 -4.65 15.53 7.40
N THR A 28 -4.65 15.00 8.62
CA THR A 28 -4.18 13.65 8.92
C THR A 28 -5.39 12.80 9.30
N MET A 29 -5.53 11.64 8.68
CA MET A 29 -6.60 10.70 8.96
C MET A 29 -6.06 9.28 8.95
N LYS A 30 -6.78 8.37 9.60
CA LYS A 30 -6.41 6.96 9.57
C LYS A 30 -6.74 6.37 8.20
N LEU A 31 -5.84 5.52 7.69
CA LEU A 31 -6.15 4.68 6.55
C LEU A 31 -7.08 3.56 7.03
N ASP A 32 -8.26 3.50 6.43
CA ASP A 32 -9.27 2.50 6.77
C ASP A 32 -8.95 1.17 6.08
N PRO A 33 -8.83 0.05 6.83
CA PRO A 33 -8.59 -1.25 6.21
C PRO A 33 -9.81 -1.82 5.47
N GLU A 34 -11.01 -1.37 5.77
CA GLU A 34 -12.24 -1.97 5.27
C GLU A 34 -12.35 -2.05 3.74
N PRO A 35 -12.05 -1.00 2.96
CA PRO A 35 -12.13 -1.11 1.50
C PRO A 35 -11.25 -2.23 0.92
N SER A 36 -10.04 -2.39 1.45
CA SER A 36 -9.16 -3.47 1.01
C SER A 36 -9.63 -4.84 1.47
N GLN A 37 -10.21 -4.91 2.67
CA GLN A 37 -10.76 -6.17 3.21
C GLN A 37 -11.94 -6.69 2.38
N LYS A 38 -12.69 -5.80 1.77
CA LYS A 38 -13.78 -6.18 0.86
C LYS A 38 -13.28 -6.83 -0.42
N LEU A 39 -12.07 -6.49 -0.85
CA LEU A 39 -11.44 -7.12 -2.02
C LEU A 39 -10.85 -8.47 -1.63
N ILE A 40 -9.94 -8.48 -0.66
CA ILE A 40 -9.37 -9.69 -0.08
C ILE A 40 -9.17 -9.45 1.40
N ASN A 41 -9.79 -10.24 2.23
CA ASN A 41 -9.64 -10.12 3.68
C ASN A 41 -8.49 -11.00 4.16
N HIS A 42 -7.26 -10.50 4.05
CA HIS A 42 -6.06 -11.15 4.58
C HIS A 42 -5.99 -11.06 6.10
N SER A 43 -6.44 -9.93 6.65
CA SER A 43 -6.31 -9.63 8.07
C SER A 43 -7.57 -8.89 8.55
N PRO A 44 -8.51 -9.60 9.20
CA PRO A 44 -9.74 -8.98 9.70
C PRO A 44 -9.48 -7.92 10.77
N ASP A 45 -8.34 -8.02 11.47
CA ASP A 45 -8.01 -7.10 12.56
C ASP A 45 -7.36 -5.80 12.07
N GLY A 46 -6.80 -5.79 10.85
CA GLY A 46 -6.21 -4.57 10.28
C GLY A 46 -4.79 -4.75 9.77
N PHE A 47 -3.96 -3.73 9.96
CA PHE A 47 -2.65 -3.62 9.33
C PHE A 47 -1.49 -4.01 10.24
N GLN A 48 -0.44 -4.54 9.62
CA GLN A 48 0.88 -4.72 10.23
C GLN A 48 1.94 -4.53 9.15
N TRP A 49 3.21 -4.52 9.54
CA TRP A 49 4.35 -4.42 8.63
C TRP A 49 5.60 -5.00 9.26
N GLY A 50 6.68 -5.10 8.49
CA GLY A 50 7.97 -5.56 8.99
C GLY A 50 8.17 -7.07 8.94
N TYR A 51 7.31 -7.79 8.26
CA TYR A 51 7.44 -9.22 8.01
C TYR A 51 6.51 -9.61 6.84
N GLY A 52 6.63 -10.83 6.36
CA GLY A 52 5.83 -11.30 5.23
C GLY A 52 4.61 -12.10 5.66
N GLY A 53 3.54 -11.44 6.08
CA GLY A 53 2.33 -12.11 6.55
C GLY A 53 1.05 -11.42 6.12
N SER A 54 -0.06 -11.80 6.74
CA SER A 54 -1.40 -11.32 6.38
C SER A 54 -1.61 -9.85 6.65
N GLY A 55 -1.12 -9.35 7.81
CA GLY A 55 -1.22 -7.93 8.14
C GLY A 55 -0.49 -7.05 7.14
N PRO A 56 0.76 -7.38 6.80
CA PRO A 56 1.48 -6.67 5.73
C PRO A 56 0.82 -6.78 4.36
N SER A 57 0.26 -7.93 4.00
CA SER A 57 -0.48 -8.09 2.73
C SER A 57 -1.71 -7.19 2.70
N GLN A 58 -2.43 -7.09 3.79
CA GLN A 58 -3.59 -6.21 3.89
C GLN A 58 -3.19 -4.74 3.73
N LEU A 59 -2.10 -4.32 4.37
CA LEU A 59 -1.60 -2.95 4.24
C LEU A 59 -1.17 -2.65 2.81
N ALA A 60 -0.44 -3.55 2.16
CA ALA A 60 -0.02 -3.37 0.77
C ALA A 60 -1.22 -3.16 -0.15
N LEU A 61 -2.25 -3.99 0.00
CA LEU A 61 -3.47 -3.88 -0.79
C LEU A 61 -4.18 -2.54 -0.54
N ALA A 62 -4.28 -2.13 0.72
CA ALA A 62 -4.93 -0.87 1.11
C ALA A 62 -4.20 0.34 0.54
N LEU A 63 -2.87 0.36 0.61
CA LEU A 63 -2.07 1.47 0.08
C LEU A 63 -2.25 1.60 -1.44
N LEU A 64 -2.16 0.49 -2.16
CA LEU A 64 -2.35 0.50 -3.61
C LEU A 64 -3.77 0.94 -3.98
N LEU A 65 -4.76 0.42 -3.29
CA LEU A 65 -6.16 0.79 -3.54
C LEU A 65 -6.41 2.27 -3.29
N ASP A 66 -5.90 2.81 -2.17
CA ASP A 66 -6.09 4.21 -1.82
C ASP A 66 -5.43 5.16 -2.81
N VAL A 67 -4.24 4.80 -3.29
CA VAL A 67 -3.48 5.64 -4.23
C VAL A 67 -4.01 5.53 -5.65
N THR A 68 -4.33 4.33 -6.12
CA THR A 68 -4.72 4.12 -7.53
C THR A 68 -6.22 4.17 -7.77
N GLY A 69 -7.02 3.81 -6.78
CA GLY A 69 -8.46 3.66 -6.95
C GLY A 69 -8.86 2.48 -7.84
N ASP A 70 -7.91 1.62 -8.21
CA ASP A 70 -8.11 0.52 -9.16
C ASP A 70 -8.01 -0.81 -8.42
N SER A 71 -9.14 -1.46 -8.20
CA SER A 71 -9.24 -2.71 -7.46
C SER A 71 -8.46 -3.85 -8.12
N GLY A 72 -8.61 -4.02 -9.42
CA GLY A 72 -7.94 -5.09 -10.17
C GLY A 72 -6.43 -4.96 -10.14
N LEU A 73 -5.94 -3.75 -10.37
CA LEU A 73 -4.52 -3.43 -10.35
C LEU A 73 -3.94 -3.64 -8.95
N SER A 74 -4.66 -3.18 -7.93
CA SER A 74 -4.23 -3.30 -6.53
C SER A 74 -4.10 -4.77 -6.13
N VAL A 75 -5.08 -5.60 -6.47
CA VAL A 75 -5.03 -7.04 -6.21
C VAL A 75 -3.85 -7.68 -6.94
N ALA A 76 -3.64 -7.33 -8.20
CA ALA A 76 -2.57 -7.91 -9.02
C ALA A 76 -1.17 -7.61 -8.48
N LEU A 77 -0.95 -6.41 -7.94
CA LEU A 77 0.38 -5.92 -7.55
C LEU A 77 0.68 -5.98 -6.06
N HIS A 78 -0.32 -6.22 -5.20
CA HIS A 78 -0.11 -6.01 -3.76
C HIS A 78 0.90 -6.97 -3.12
N GLN A 79 1.03 -8.21 -3.59
CA GLN A 79 2.02 -9.13 -3.02
C GLN A 79 3.45 -8.70 -3.35
N ASP A 80 3.69 -8.24 -4.57
CA ASP A 80 5.00 -7.69 -4.95
C ASP A 80 5.30 -6.41 -4.17
N PHE A 81 4.31 -5.55 -4.00
CA PHE A 81 4.46 -4.34 -3.21
C PHE A 81 4.79 -4.67 -1.75
N LYS A 82 4.10 -5.65 -1.17
CA LYS A 82 4.40 -6.13 0.18
C LYS A 82 5.85 -6.58 0.30
N ASN A 83 6.30 -7.42 -0.63
CA ASN A 83 7.66 -7.99 -0.59
C ASN A 83 8.73 -6.92 -0.78
N ASN A 84 8.50 -5.95 -1.64
CA ASN A 84 9.46 -4.90 -1.93
C ASN A 84 9.52 -3.82 -0.85
N PHE A 85 8.41 -3.55 -0.16
CA PHE A 85 8.34 -2.43 0.78
C PHE A 85 7.82 -2.83 2.16
N VAL A 86 6.56 -3.21 2.27
CA VAL A 86 5.86 -3.33 3.55
C VAL A 86 6.54 -4.33 4.48
N ALA A 87 6.97 -5.47 3.97
CA ALA A 87 7.63 -6.51 4.75
C ALA A 87 9.00 -6.08 5.29
N THR A 88 9.62 -5.07 4.68
CA THR A 88 10.96 -4.59 5.02
C THR A 88 10.97 -3.43 6.03
N TRP A 89 9.82 -2.85 6.33
CA TRP A 89 9.73 -1.67 7.19
C TRP A 89 10.03 -2.00 8.66
N GLY A 90 10.65 -1.03 9.36
CA GLY A 90 10.98 -1.13 10.78
C GLY A 90 9.92 -0.53 11.68
N GLU A 91 10.34 -0.01 12.83
CA GLU A 91 9.42 0.57 13.83
C GLU A 91 8.59 1.71 13.27
N SER A 92 9.19 2.54 12.42
CA SER A 92 8.50 3.65 11.79
C SER A 92 8.82 3.67 10.30
N TRP A 93 7.87 4.17 9.53
CA TRP A 93 8.02 4.29 8.09
C TRP A 93 7.17 5.44 7.58
N GLN A 94 7.55 5.97 6.43
CA GLN A 94 6.71 6.89 5.68
C GLN A 94 6.95 6.67 4.18
N MET A 95 5.92 6.91 3.39
CA MET A 95 5.98 6.75 1.94
C MET A 95 5.03 7.73 1.28
N GLU A 96 5.53 8.41 0.24
CA GLU A 96 4.72 9.36 -0.52
C GLU A 96 3.85 8.62 -1.53
N ALA A 97 2.65 9.16 -1.78
CA ALA A 97 1.76 8.64 -2.81
C ALA A 97 2.45 8.62 -4.19
N ASP A 98 3.26 9.63 -4.48
CA ASP A 98 4.01 9.71 -5.74
C ASP A 98 5.03 8.57 -5.90
N GLU A 99 5.65 8.13 -4.81
CA GLU A 99 6.55 6.98 -4.83
C GLU A 99 5.80 5.70 -5.18
N ILE A 100 4.62 5.52 -4.59
CA ILE A 100 3.77 4.37 -4.87
C ILE A 100 3.32 4.38 -6.34
N LEU A 101 2.85 5.52 -6.83
CA LEU A 101 2.42 5.67 -8.22
C LEU A 101 3.55 5.40 -9.20
N ARG A 102 4.76 5.88 -8.91
CA ARG A 102 5.93 5.65 -9.75
C ARG A 102 6.26 4.17 -9.83
N TRP A 103 6.23 3.48 -8.72
CA TRP A 103 6.46 2.03 -8.68
C TRP A 103 5.42 1.28 -9.52
N VAL A 104 4.14 1.65 -9.38
CA VAL A 104 3.04 1.05 -10.15
C VAL A 104 3.25 1.28 -11.64
N GLN A 105 3.60 2.49 -12.06
CA GLN A 105 3.83 2.83 -13.46
C GLN A 105 4.98 2.03 -14.05
N LEU A 106 6.07 1.87 -13.31
CA LEU A 106 7.21 1.07 -13.76
C LEU A 106 6.83 -0.40 -13.95
N ARG A 107 6.01 -0.94 -13.08
CA ARG A 107 5.51 -2.31 -13.21
C ARG A 107 4.65 -2.47 -14.47
N ARG A 108 3.77 -1.53 -14.72
CA ARG A 108 2.90 -1.55 -15.92
C ARG A 108 3.70 -1.40 -17.20
N CYS A 109 4.68 -0.52 -17.22
CA CYS A 109 5.57 -0.33 -18.37
C CYS A 109 6.35 -1.60 -18.69
N ASN A 110 6.89 -2.27 -17.69
CA ASN A 110 7.62 -3.52 -17.86
C ASN A 110 6.73 -4.62 -18.44
N GLU A 111 5.50 -4.72 -18.00
CA GLU A 111 4.54 -5.67 -18.55
C GLU A 111 4.19 -5.35 -19.99
N GLY A 112 4.01 -4.07 -20.31
CA GLY A 112 3.76 -3.60 -21.66
C GLY A 112 4.92 -3.88 -22.61
N GLU A 113 6.14 -3.64 -22.16
CA GLU A 113 7.36 -3.94 -22.93
C GLU A 113 7.48 -5.42 -23.24
N LYS A 114 7.20 -6.29 -22.29
CA LYS A 114 7.21 -7.73 -22.50
C LYS A 114 6.19 -8.16 -23.54
N SER A 115 5.02 -7.56 -23.53
CA SER A 115 3.98 -7.83 -24.52
C SER A 115 4.43 -7.43 -25.92
N GLU A 116 5.07 -6.29 -26.07
CA GLU A 116 5.63 -5.80 -27.33
C GLU A 116 6.73 -6.73 -27.86
N GLU A 117 7.60 -7.22 -26.99
CA GLU A 117 8.65 -8.15 -27.35
C GLU A 117 8.10 -9.46 -27.89
N VAL A 118 7.00 -9.92 -27.35
CA VAL A 118 6.34 -11.16 -27.79
C VAL A 118 5.74 -11.00 -29.19
N GLU A 119 5.28 -9.82 -29.54
CA GLU A 119 4.70 -9.53 -30.85
C GLU A 119 5.77 -9.44 -31.97
N LEU A 120 6.98 -9.16 -31.61
CA LEU A 120 8.09 -9.03 -32.55
C LEU A 120 8.68 -10.40 -32.90
#